data_ddaeb3350fc21d0f3f7c4b119c464a80
#
_entry.id   ddaeb3350fc21d0f3f7c4b119c464a80
#
_cell.length_a   1.000
_cell.length_b   1.000
_cell.length_c   1.000
_cell.angle_alpha   90.00
_cell.angle_beta   90.00
_cell.angle_gamma   90.00
#
_symmetry.space_group_name_H-M   'P 1'
#
loop_
_entity.id
_entity.type
_entity.pdbx_description
1 polymer ?
#
loop_
_entity_poly.entity_id
_entity_poly.type
_entity_poly.pdbx_seq_one_letter_code
_entity_poly.pdbx_strand_id
1 'polypeptide(L)'
;MNSKKIVCIEKIKSEGEYLIKDNIGISIGRLFILDNNISSKSLLVRLKFYKQERSDLILASLKEILTEFFNGNEVYRLNIMVEEDFNLTPFIVLGFNLEGILENKTILNTKVKDEFIFGISAYDYRNQDSRNIFILKGNKVTLKLLTPENYKEVLQYNLRNKEHLKKFEPLRDENFYTEEVQRNILMESYKQYLNGATLVLGIYKENEFVGKIQLSNIVQGIFKNAFLGYSIDKDFEGKGFMKEAVKMVIDYAFTDMELHRIEASTLVDNKRSQGVLKACGFEELGLNKDYLYINGSWRDHITFFKINKGIY
;
A
#
# COMPACT_ATOMS: atom_id res chain seq x y z
N MET A 1 -0.44 -31.23 -17.34
CA MET A 1 0.07 -30.22 -18.28
C MET A 1 1.22 -29.48 -17.58
N ASN A 2 2.47 -29.72 -18.03
CA ASN A 2 3.62 -28.99 -17.50
C ASN A 2 3.50 -27.50 -17.89
N SER A 3 3.15 -26.63 -16.96
CA SER A 3 3.24 -25.19 -17.16
C SER A 3 4.71 -24.84 -17.40
N LYS A 4 5.01 -24.32 -18.59
CA LYS A 4 6.36 -23.88 -18.95
C LYS A 4 6.81 -22.88 -17.91
N LYS A 5 7.90 -23.16 -17.17
CA LYS A 5 8.47 -22.22 -16.19
C LYS A 5 8.75 -20.89 -16.89
N ILE A 6 8.20 -19.81 -16.32
CA ILE A 6 8.36 -18.45 -16.88
C ILE A 6 9.74 -17.88 -16.53
N VAL A 7 10.32 -18.36 -15.42
CA VAL A 7 11.60 -17.91 -14.87
C VAL A 7 12.36 -19.11 -14.35
N CYS A 8 13.69 -19.11 -14.43
CA CYS A 8 14.57 -20.05 -13.76
C CYS A 8 15.68 -19.34 -12.99
N ILE A 9 16.17 -19.98 -11.93
CA ILE A 9 17.27 -19.51 -11.10
C ILE A 9 18.43 -20.48 -11.25
N GLU A 10 19.61 -19.95 -11.55
CA GLU A 10 20.82 -20.74 -11.75
C GLU A 10 21.94 -20.24 -10.83
N LYS A 11 22.49 -21.15 -10.02
CA LYS A 11 23.66 -20.85 -9.20
C LYS A 11 24.87 -20.61 -10.08
N ILE A 12 25.60 -19.52 -9.87
CA ILE A 12 26.85 -19.23 -10.58
C ILE A 12 28.00 -19.90 -9.81
N LYS A 13 29.11 -20.13 -10.50
CA LYS A 13 30.31 -20.77 -9.92
C LYS A 13 30.94 -19.95 -8.77
N SER A 14 30.66 -18.66 -8.66
CA SER A 14 31.03 -17.84 -7.50
C SER A 14 30.14 -18.17 -6.31
N GLU A 15 30.73 -18.33 -5.12
CA GLU A 15 29.97 -18.60 -3.90
C GLU A 15 28.93 -17.49 -3.64
N GLY A 16 27.65 -17.89 -3.47
CA GLY A 16 26.61 -17.00 -3.01
C GLY A 16 25.93 -16.14 -4.10
N GLU A 17 26.13 -16.41 -5.38
CA GLU A 17 25.49 -15.65 -6.46
C GLU A 17 24.61 -16.56 -7.35
N TYR A 18 23.41 -16.03 -7.70
CA TYR A 18 22.46 -16.68 -8.60
C TYR A 18 22.03 -15.75 -9.72
N LEU A 19 21.89 -16.27 -10.93
CA LEU A 19 21.27 -15.60 -12.07
C LEU A 19 19.78 -15.94 -12.12
N ILE A 20 18.98 -14.91 -12.39
CA ILE A 20 17.56 -15.06 -12.68
C ILE A 20 17.37 -14.85 -14.17
N LYS A 21 16.84 -15.85 -14.87
CA LYS A 21 16.62 -15.83 -16.33
C LYS A 21 15.15 -16.01 -16.65
N ASP A 22 14.71 -15.38 -17.73
CA ASP A 22 13.38 -15.63 -18.29
C ASP A 22 13.34 -16.94 -19.10
N ASN A 23 12.16 -17.27 -19.63
CA ASN A 23 11.91 -18.51 -20.37
C ASN A 23 12.65 -18.64 -21.72
N ILE A 24 13.30 -17.55 -22.17
CA ILE A 24 14.16 -17.54 -23.37
C ILE A 24 15.65 -17.43 -23.03
N GLY A 25 16.00 -17.49 -21.74
CA GLY A 25 17.37 -17.51 -21.25
C GLY A 25 18.03 -16.15 -21.05
N ILE A 26 17.28 -15.06 -21.18
CA ILE A 26 17.80 -13.71 -20.92
C ILE A 26 17.89 -13.48 -19.42
N SER A 27 19.05 -12.98 -18.95
CA SER A 27 19.23 -12.58 -17.55
C SER A 27 18.37 -11.36 -17.24
N ILE A 28 17.42 -11.51 -16.30
CA ILE A 28 16.48 -10.46 -15.85
C ILE A 28 16.79 -9.98 -14.45
N GLY A 29 17.71 -10.65 -13.73
CA GLY A 29 18.11 -10.26 -12.39
C GLY A 29 19.23 -11.11 -11.83
N ARG A 30 19.69 -10.72 -10.64
CA ARG A 30 20.68 -11.45 -9.84
C ARG A 30 20.27 -11.46 -8.37
N LEU A 31 20.64 -12.53 -7.71
CA LEU A 31 20.50 -12.70 -6.26
C LEU A 31 21.89 -12.90 -5.66
N PHE A 32 22.17 -12.18 -4.58
CA PHE A 32 23.44 -12.26 -3.85
C PHE A 32 23.14 -12.69 -2.41
N ILE A 33 23.76 -13.78 -1.95
CA ILE A 33 23.72 -14.13 -0.54
C ILE A 33 24.61 -13.16 0.22
N LEU A 34 24.04 -12.45 1.19
CA LEU A 34 24.77 -11.51 2.06
C LEU A 34 25.15 -12.15 3.39
N ASP A 35 24.26 -13.00 3.93
CA ASP A 35 24.50 -13.76 5.15
C ASP A 35 23.75 -15.08 5.09
N ASN A 36 24.38 -16.14 5.61
CA ASN A 36 23.79 -17.48 5.73
C ASN A 36 24.07 -18.02 7.13
N ASN A 37 23.13 -17.84 8.02
CA ASN A 37 23.24 -18.31 9.40
C ASN A 37 22.64 -19.70 9.55
N ILE A 38 23.51 -20.72 9.54
CA ILE A 38 23.11 -22.13 9.61
C ILE A 38 22.43 -22.45 10.95
N SER A 39 22.89 -21.85 12.06
CA SER A 39 22.37 -22.14 13.40
C SER A 39 20.92 -21.64 13.60
N SER A 40 20.60 -20.47 13.08
CA SER A 40 19.23 -19.90 13.08
C SER A 40 18.41 -20.28 11.85
N LYS A 41 18.99 -20.98 10.90
CA LYS A 41 18.38 -21.31 9.59
C LYS A 41 17.84 -20.06 8.89
N SER A 42 18.58 -18.95 8.97
CA SER A 42 18.19 -17.68 8.33
C SER A 42 19.14 -17.32 7.21
N LEU A 43 18.57 -16.80 6.13
CA LEU A 43 19.27 -16.42 4.92
C LEU A 43 18.92 -14.96 4.60
N LEU A 44 19.94 -14.10 4.47
CA LEU A 44 19.80 -12.73 3.97
C LEU A 44 20.36 -12.65 2.55
N VAL A 45 19.53 -12.17 1.63
CA VAL A 45 19.92 -12.02 0.23
C VAL A 45 19.64 -10.62 -0.28
N ARG A 46 20.39 -10.15 -1.30
CA ARG A 46 20.08 -8.93 -2.05
C ARG A 46 19.60 -9.31 -3.44
N LEU A 47 18.43 -8.78 -3.82
CA LEU A 47 17.84 -8.95 -5.14
C LEU A 47 18.08 -7.70 -5.99
N LYS A 48 18.74 -7.87 -7.15
CA LYS A 48 18.80 -6.87 -8.22
C LYS A 48 17.99 -7.34 -9.41
N PHE A 49 17.07 -6.53 -9.90
CA PHE A 49 16.18 -6.88 -11.01
C PHE A 49 16.24 -5.82 -12.10
N TYR A 50 16.39 -6.23 -13.36
CA TYR A 50 16.67 -5.31 -14.48
C TYR A 50 15.43 -4.85 -15.23
N LYS A 51 14.27 -5.52 -15.03
CA LYS A 51 12.98 -5.23 -15.68
C LYS A 51 11.92 -4.96 -14.63
N GLN A 52 12.08 -3.89 -13.85
CA GLN A 52 11.24 -3.60 -12.67
C GLN A 52 9.78 -3.28 -13.04
N GLU A 53 9.51 -2.88 -14.27
CA GLU A 53 8.17 -2.67 -14.81
C GLU A 53 7.36 -3.97 -15.01
N ARG A 54 8.05 -5.13 -15.03
CA ARG A 54 7.44 -6.45 -15.25
C ARG A 54 7.13 -7.14 -13.92
N SER A 55 6.04 -6.73 -13.29
CA SER A 55 5.55 -7.28 -12.00
C SER A 55 5.33 -8.80 -12.05
N ASP A 56 4.89 -9.32 -13.20
CA ASP A 56 4.70 -10.75 -13.45
C ASP A 56 6.01 -11.55 -13.36
N LEU A 57 7.11 -11.01 -13.93
CA LEU A 57 8.42 -11.65 -13.86
C LEU A 57 9.02 -11.57 -12.45
N ILE A 58 8.83 -10.45 -11.73
CA ILE A 58 9.26 -10.32 -10.34
C ILE A 58 8.53 -11.34 -9.46
N LEU A 59 7.21 -11.45 -9.60
CA LEU A 59 6.40 -12.40 -8.84
C LEU A 59 6.85 -13.85 -9.11
N ALA A 60 7.08 -14.18 -10.38
CA ALA A 60 7.58 -15.52 -10.76
C ALA A 60 8.97 -15.77 -10.18
N SER A 61 9.87 -14.76 -10.21
CA SER A 61 11.22 -14.88 -9.66
C SER A 61 11.21 -15.08 -8.15
N LEU A 62 10.38 -14.34 -7.41
CA LEU A 62 10.25 -14.52 -5.96
C LEU A 62 9.71 -15.91 -5.61
N LYS A 63 8.76 -16.46 -6.39
CA LYS A 63 8.27 -17.83 -6.21
C LYS A 63 9.36 -18.87 -6.41
N GLU A 64 10.19 -18.71 -7.43
CA GLU A 64 11.33 -19.61 -7.68
C GLU A 64 12.38 -19.48 -6.57
N ILE A 65 12.69 -18.26 -6.10
CA ILE A 65 13.58 -18.02 -4.95
C ILE A 65 13.07 -18.75 -3.70
N LEU A 66 11.78 -18.59 -3.38
CA LEU A 66 11.16 -19.25 -2.23
C LEU A 66 11.19 -20.78 -2.37
N THR A 67 10.94 -21.29 -3.57
CA THR A 67 11.00 -22.72 -3.86
C THR A 67 12.42 -23.26 -3.69
N GLU A 68 13.42 -22.56 -4.22
CA GLU A 68 14.83 -22.97 -4.13
C GLU A 68 15.30 -23.07 -2.68
N PHE A 69 15.05 -22.02 -1.87
CA PHE A 69 15.58 -21.98 -0.52
C PHE A 69 14.73 -22.70 0.54
N PHE A 70 13.42 -22.88 0.31
CA PHE A 70 12.57 -23.56 1.28
C PHE A 70 12.36 -25.06 1.03
N ASN A 71 12.87 -25.58 -0.09
CA ASN A 71 12.68 -27.00 -0.47
C ASN A 71 13.47 -27.98 0.42
N GLY A 72 14.59 -27.57 1.00
CA GLY A 72 15.51 -28.45 1.72
C GLY A 72 15.39 -28.44 3.25
N ASN A 73 14.50 -27.69 3.88
CA ASN A 73 14.44 -27.45 5.33
C ASN A 73 15.72 -26.86 5.97
N GLU A 74 16.68 -26.45 5.15
CA GLU A 74 17.91 -25.79 5.61
C GLU A 74 17.69 -24.33 5.97
N VAL A 75 16.78 -23.67 5.26
CA VAL A 75 16.37 -22.27 5.51
C VAL A 75 14.95 -22.26 6.10
N TYR A 76 14.80 -21.63 7.26
CA TYR A 76 13.51 -21.36 7.89
C TYR A 76 13.06 -19.93 7.64
N ARG A 77 13.99 -18.96 7.62
CA ARG A 77 13.73 -17.54 7.43
C ARG A 77 14.49 -17.00 6.24
N LEU A 78 13.79 -16.38 5.30
CA LEU A 78 14.39 -15.69 4.16
C LEU A 78 14.12 -14.20 4.25
N ASN A 79 15.21 -13.40 4.25
CA ASN A 79 15.16 -11.95 4.16
C ASN A 79 15.72 -11.50 2.81
N ILE A 80 15.00 -10.63 2.12
CA ILE A 80 15.38 -10.10 0.80
C ILE A 80 15.51 -8.57 0.90
N MET A 81 16.71 -8.08 0.57
CA MET A 81 16.98 -6.65 0.43
C MET A 81 16.74 -6.19 -1.00
N VAL A 82 16.06 -5.06 -1.15
CA VAL A 82 15.82 -4.38 -2.44
C VAL A 82 15.94 -2.87 -2.28
N GLU A 83 16.25 -2.17 -3.38
CA GLU A 83 16.27 -0.71 -3.42
C GLU A 83 14.84 -0.14 -3.29
N GLU A 84 14.69 1.10 -2.80
CA GLU A 84 13.37 1.73 -2.53
C GLU A 84 12.48 1.89 -3.76
N ASP A 85 13.08 2.02 -4.96
CA ASP A 85 12.35 2.13 -6.23
C ASP A 85 11.95 0.77 -6.82
N PHE A 86 12.20 -0.31 -6.09
CA PHE A 86 11.76 -1.65 -6.48
C PHE A 86 10.25 -1.77 -6.45
N ASN A 87 9.68 -2.57 -7.36
CA ASN A 87 8.26 -2.90 -7.33
C ASN A 87 7.95 -3.83 -6.15
N LEU A 88 7.29 -3.31 -5.12
CA LEU A 88 7.05 -4.01 -3.86
C LEU A 88 5.80 -4.90 -3.85
N THR A 89 4.88 -4.70 -4.80
CA THR A 89 3.61 -5.46 -4.86
C THR A 89 3.81 -6.99 -4.86
N PRO A 90 4.78 -7.57 -5.60
CA PRO A 90 5.02 -9.01 -5.56
C PRO A 90 5.39 -9.57 -4.18
N PHE A 91 6.10 -8.78 -3.34
CA PHE A 91 6.43 -9.19 -1.98
C PHE A 91 5.18 -9.32 -1.11
N ILE A 92 4.25 -8.38 -1.23
CA ILE A 92 3.00 -8.39 -0.47
C ILE A 92 2.12 -9.56 -0.89
N VAL A 93 1.97 -9.75 -2.21
CA VAL A 93 1.21 -10.88 -2.77
C VAL A 93 1.71 -12.22 -2.23
N LEU A 94 3.02 -12.33 -2.00
CA LEU A 94 3.66 -13.54 -1.45
C LEU A 94 3.72 -13.54 0.08
N GLY A 95 3.15 -12.54 0.76
CA GLY A 95 3.07 -12.51 2.22
C GLY A 95 4.38 -12.19 2.93
N PHE A 96 5.32 -11.55 2.24
CA PHE A 96 6.49 -10.98 2.91
C PHE A 96 6.06 -9.81 3.81
N ASN A 97 6.72 -9.68 4.95
CA ASN A 97 6.59 -8.52 5.83
C ASN A 97 7.79 -7.59 5.62
N LEU A 98 7.57 -6.28 5.68
CA LEU A 98 8.66 -5.31 5.77
C LEU A 98 9.23 -5.40 7.19
N GLU A 99 10.54 -5.69 7.31
CA GLU A 99 11.21 -5.87 8.60
C GLU A 99 12.19 -4.74 8.91
N GLY A 100 12.59 -4.00 7.91
CA GLY A 100 13.48 -2.88 8.10
C GLY A 100 13.60 -1.98 6.88
N ILE A 101 13.96 -0.73 7.16
CA ILE A 101 14.33 0.27 6.17
C ILE A 101 15.73 0.74 6.55
N LEU A 102 16.67 0.60 5.62
CA LEU A 102 18.03 1.14 5.75
C LEU A 102 18.06 2.49 5.05
N GLU A 103 17.92 3.54 5.84
CA GLU A 103 17.91 4.91 5.31
C GLU A 103 19.26 5.29 4.72
N ASN A 104 19.24 6.00 3.60
CA ASN A 104 20.41 6.57 2.94
C ASN A 104 21.55 5.55 2.65
N LYS A 105 21.18 4.29 2.37
CA LYS A 105 22.14 3.19 2.29
C LYS A 105 22.95 3.21 0.99
N THR A 106 22.33 3.62 -0.11
CA THR A 106 22.94 3.54 -1.45
C THR A 106 23.03 4.92 -2.08
N ILE A 107 24.21 5.27 -2.64
CA ILE A 107 24.40 6.49 -3.43
C ILE A 107 24.55 6.07 -4.90
N LEU A 108 23.56 6.42 -5.73
CA LEU A 108 23.60 6.17 -7.17
C LEU A 108 23.44 7.50 -7.92
N ASN A 109 24.46 7.88 -8.74
CA ASN A 109 24.43 9.13 -9.51
C ASN A 109 24.01 10.36 -8.68
N THR A 110 24.62 10.56 -7.51
CA THR A 110 24.31 11.66 -6.56
C THR A 110 22.96 11.59 -5.85
N LYS A 111 22.10 10.64 -6.18
CA LYS A 111 20.87 10.38 -5.45
C LYS A 111 21.11 9.35 -4.35
N VAL A 112 20.70 9.71 -3.14
CA VAL A 112 20.72 8.80 -1.99
C VAL A 112 19.43 8.02 -2.01
N LYS A 113 19.50 6.69 -1.79
CA LYS A 113 18.36 5.79 -1.79
C LYS A 113 18.33 4.95 -0.54
N ASP A 114 17.10 4.65 -0.09
CA ASP A 114 16.85 3.67 0.96
C ASP A 114 16.90 2.24 0.40
N GLU A 115 17.15 1.27 1.28
CA GLU A 115 16.96 -0.16 0.99
C GLU A 115 15.92 -0.73 1.95
N PHE A 116 15.04 -1.58 1.41
CA PHE A 116 14.03 -2.30 2.18
C PHE A 116 14.47 -3.73 2.45
N ILE A 117 14.16 -4.22 3.64
CA ILE A 117 14.35 -5.62 4.04
C ILE A 117 12.97 -6.26 4.20
N PHE A 118 12.66 -7.19 3.32
CA PHE A 118 11.45 -8.01 3.38
C PHE A 118 11.77 -9.40 3.90
N GLY A 119 10.98 -9.89 4.84
CA GLY A 119 11.18 -11.22 5.42
C GLY A 119 9.94 -12.09 5.33
N ILE A 120 10.17 -13.41 5.16
CA ILE A 120 9.12 -14.43 5.21
C ILE A 120 9.67 -15.70 5.86
N SER A 121 8.83 -16.40 6.66
CA SER A 121 9.19 -17.74 7.14
C SER A 121 8.72 -18.83 6.19
N ALA A 122 9.37 -19.99 6.21
CA ALA A 122 8.94 -21.17 5.48
C ALA A 122 7.54 -21.63 5.92
N TYR A 123 7.18 -21.40 7.20
CA TYR A 123 5.86 -21.69 7.73
C TYR A 123 4.80 -20.77 7.10
N ASP A 124 5.04 -19.45 7.09
CA ASP A 124 4.11 -18.48 6.50
C ASP A 124 3.93 -18.71 4.99
N TYR A 125 5.03 -19.03 4.30
CA TYR A 125 4.97 -19.35 2.86
C TYR A 125 4.14 -20.60 2.55
N ARG A 126 4.31 -21.68 3.32
CA ARG A 126 3.59 -22.96 3.08
C ARG A 126 2.11 -22.89 3.49
N ASN A 127 1.77 -22.04 4.46
CA ASN A 127 0.40 -21.86 4.96
C ASN A 127 -0.32 -20.65 4.35
N GLN A 128 0.22 -20.10 3.27
CA GLN A 128 -0.46 -19.06 2.52
C GLN A 128 -1.70 -19.64 1.81
N ASP A 129 -2.86 -19.49 2.43
CA ASP A 129 -4.06 -19.20 1.65
C ASP A 129 -3.76 -17.90 0.91
N SER A 130 -3.87 -17.93 -0.43
CA SER A 130 -3.50 -16.83 -1.34
C SER A 130 -3.82 -15.46 -0.72
N ARG A 131 -2.85 -14.84 -0.03
CA ARG A 131 -3.00 -13.51 0.54
C ARG A 131 -3.01 -12.55 -0.64
N ASN A 132 -4.22 -12.31 -1.10
CA ASN A 132 -4.50 -11.29 -2.08
C ASN A 132 -4.01 -9.94 -1.54
N ILE A 133 -3.52 -9.08 -2.40
CA ILE A 133 -3.45 -7.63 -2.17
C ILE A 133 -4.72 -7.27 -1.39
N PHE A 134 -4.55 -6.53 -0.29
CA PHE A 134 -5.68 -6.15 0.56
C PHE A 134 -6.87 -5.65 -0.28
N ILE A 135 -7.97 -6.40 -0.25
CA ILE A 135 -9.17 -6.11 -1.02
C ILE A 135 -10.39 -6.28 -0.13
N LEU A 136 -11.21 -5.23 -0.03
CA LEU A 136 -12.55 -5.31 0.52
C LEU A 136 -13.55 -5.28 -0.63
N LYS A 137 -14.43 -6.28 -0.70
CA LYS A 137 -15.46 -6.39 -1.75
C LYS A 137 -16.81 -5.98 -1.19
N GLY A 138 -17.40 -4.93 -1.75
CA GLY A 138 -18.76 -4.50 -1.51
C GLY A 138 -19.71 -4.91 -2.65
N ASN A 139 -20.96 -4.45 -2.56
CA ASN A 139 -21.96 -4.71 -3.60
C ASN A 139 -21.84 -3.78 -4.81
N LYS A 140 -21.45 -2.52 -4.57
CA LYS A 140 -21.35 -1.47 -5.59
C LYS A 140 -19.90 -1.13 -5.93
N VAL A 141 -19.00 -1.27 -4.96
CA VAL A 141 -17.60 -0.91 -5.10
C VAL A 141 -16.68 -1.97 -4.50
N THR A 142 -15.48 -2.02 -5.02
CA THR A 142 -14.37 -2.77 -4.44
C THR A 142 -13.29 -1.79 -3.97
N LEU A 143 -12.77 -2.00 -2.77
CA LEU A 143 -11.64 -1.23 -2.26
C LEU A 143 -10.37 -2.05 -2.40
N LYS A 144 -9.31 -1.46 -2.95
CA LYS A 144 -8.01 -2.12 -3.13
C LYS A 144 -6.91 -1.23 -2.55
N LEU A 145 -5.93 -1.84 -1.87
CA LEU A 145 -4.76 -1.12 -1.40
C LEU A 145 -4.08 -0.40 -2.56
N LEU A 146 -3.80 0.90 -2.36
CA LEU A 146 -3.00 1.65 -3.32
C LEU A 146 -1.52 1.42 -3.05
N THR A 147 -0.82 1.01 -4.10
CA THR A 147 0.62 0.80 -4.13
C THR A 147 1.27 1.82 -5.08
N PRO A 148 2.59 1.95 -5.09
CA PRO A 148 3.27 2.84 -6.03
C PRO A 148 2.94 2.60 -7.51
N GLU A 149 2.56 1.37 -7.89
CA GLU A 149 2.20 1.02 -9.27
C GLU A 149 0.87 1.64 -9.73
N ASN A 150 0.03 2.05 -8.78
CA ASN A 150 -1.26 2.71 -9.09
C ASN A 150 -1.11 4.19 -9.49
N TYR A 151 0.11 4.72 -9.59
CA TYR A 151 0.35 6.15 -9.80
C TYR A 151 -0.33 6.71 -11.07
N LYS A 152 -0.41 5.94 -12.15
CA LYS A 152 -1.04 6.39 -13.41
C LYS A 152 -2.55 6.61 -13.25
N GLU A 153 -3.25 5.67 -12.64
CA GLU A 153 -4.70 5.81 -12.44
C GLU A 153 -5.03 6.89 -11.41
N VAL A 154 -4.22 7.03 -10.35
CA VAL A 154 -4.36 8.11 -9.37
C VAL A 154 -4.07 9.47 -10.01
N LEU A 155 -3.05 9.58 -10.86
CA LEU A 155 -2.76 10.80 -11.62
C LEU A 155 -3.93 11.18 -12.53
N GLN A 156 -4.46 10.24 -13.30
CA GLN A 156 -5.62 10.49 -14.18
C GLN A 156 -6.85 10.93 -13.38
N TYR A 157 -7.10 10.33 -12.23
CA TYR A 157 -8.16 10.76 -11.32
C TYR A 157 -7.94 12.19 -10.83
N ASN A 158 -6.72 12.53 -10.37
CA ASN A 158 -6.41 13.86 -9.87
C ASN A 158 -6.53 14.92 -10.98
N LEU A 159 -6.09 14.62 -12.21
CA LEU A 159 -6.19 15.53 -13.36
C LEU A 159 -7.66 15.82 -13.73
N ARG A 160 -8.49 14.79 -13.90
CA ARG A 160 -9.90 14.98 -14.30
C ARG A 160 -10.76 15.61 -13.21
N ASN A 161 -10.33 15.52 -11.95
CA ASN A 161 -11.05 16.10 -10.81
C ASN A 161 -10.37 17.38 -10.24
N LYS A 162 -9.34 17.92 -10.89
CA LYS A 162 -8.55 19.07 -10.41
C LYS A 162 -9.45 20.22 -9.93
N GLU A 163 -10.34 20.70 -10.78
CA GLU A 163 -11.22 21.82 -10.47
C GLU A 163 -12.31 21.47 -9.43
N HIS A 164 -12.75 20.22 -9.43
CA HIS A 164 -13.74 19.74 -8.46
C HIS A 164 -13.16 19.64 -7.05
N LEU A 165 -12.00 19.01 -6.91
CA LEU A 165 -11.35 18.75 -5.61
C LEU A 165 -10.69 20.00 -5.03
N LYS A 166 -10.28 20.95 -5.85
CA LYS A 166 -9.67 22.23 -5.43
C LYS A 166 -10.42 22.94 -4.32
N LYS A 167 -11.75 22.79 -4.27
CA LYS A 167 -12.61 23.42 -3.25
C LYS A 167 -12.48 22.78 -1.86
N PHE A 168 -11.98 21.55 -1.78
CA PHE A 168 -12.01 20.69 -0.61
C PHE A 168 -10.62 20.24 -0.15
N GLU A 169 -9.61 20.39 -0.98
CA GLU A 169 -8.24 19.97 -0.71
C GLU A 169 -7.29 21.18 -0.61
N PRO A 170 -6.13 21.05 0.06
CA PRO A 170 -5.07 22.04 0.03
C PRO A 170 -4.67 22.40 -1.39
N LEU A 171 -4.20 23.65 -1.58
CA LEU A 171 -3.69 24.09 -2.87
C LEU A 171 -2.55 23.16 -3.32
N ARG A 172 -2.64 22.67 -4.54
CA ARG A 172 -1.62 21.84 -5.17
C ARG A 172 -0.88 22.65 -6.23
N ASP A 173 0.44 22.56 -6.24
CA ASP A 173 1.25 23.10 -7.35
C ASP A 173 1.13 22.22 -8.61
N GLU A 174 1.64 22.70 -9.72
CA GLU A 174 1.56 21.95 -11.00
C GLU A 174 2.39 20.65 -10.95
N ASN A 175 3.46 20.59 -10.15
CA ASN A 175 4.30 19.40 -10.01
C ASN A 175 3.53 18.23 -9.37
N PHE A 176 2.50 18.53 -8.55
CA PHE A 176 1.63 17.51 -7.99
C PHE A 176 1.00 16.61 -9.07
N TYR A 177 0.77 17.17 -10.27
CA TYR A 177 0.14 16.48 -11.39
C TYR A 177 1.16 15.83 -12.34
N THR A 178 2.27 15.31 -11.81
CA THR A 178 3.28 14.54 -12.56
C THR A 178 3.32 13.08 -12.11
N GLU A 179 3.74 12.19 -13.00
CA GLU A 179 3.87 10.76 -12.70
C GLU A 179 4.86 10.51 -11.55
N GLU A 180 6.00 11.23 -11.56
CA GLU A 180 7.04 11.11 -10.56
C GLU A 180 6.52 11.48 -9.17
N VAL A 181 5.85 12.63 -9.02
CA VAL A 181 5.32 13.07 -7.73
C VAL A 181 4.20 12.15 -7.24
N GLN A 182 3.29 11.69 -8.10
CA GLN A 182 2.24 10.77 -7.69
C GLN A 182 2.81 9.42 -7.26
N ARG A 183 3.83 8.91 -7.94
CA ARG A 183 4.51 7.69 -7.53
C ARG A 183 5.20 7.84 -6.17
N ASN A 184 5.87 8.97 -5.93
CA ASN A 184 6.54 9.24 -4.65
C ASN A 184 5.53 9.38 -3.50
N ILE A 185 4.39 10.05 -3.72
CA ILE A 185 3.30 10.14 -2.73
C ILE A 185 2.76 8.76 -2.38
N LEU A 186 2.52 7.91 -3.38
CA LEU A 186 2.04 6.55 -3.15
C LEU A 186 3.11 5.69 -2.48
N MET A 187 4.39 5.87 -2.81
CA MET A 187 5.50 5.19 -2.14
C MET A 187 5.53 5.54 -0.65
N GLU A 188 5.44 6.83 -0.33
CA GLU A 188 5.44 7.27 1.06
C GLU A 188 4.22 6.76 1.84
N SER A 189 3.03 6.86 1.23
CA SER A 189 1.80 6.29 1.81
C SER A 189 1.91 4.79 2.03
N TYR A 190 2.58 4.09 1.11
CA TYR A 190 2.79 2.66 1.19
C TYR A 190 3.80 2.27 2.29
N LYS A 191 4.90 3.04 2.47
CA LYS A 191 5.81 2.89 3.62
C LYS A 191 5.03 3.03 4.95
N GLN A 192 4.19 4.06 5.05
CA GLN A 192 3.36 4.29 6.22
C GLN A 192 2.34 3.15 6.46
N TYR A 193 1.77 2.56 5.40
CA TYR A 193 0.93 1.38 5.49
C TYR A 193 1.69 0.18 6.08
N LEU A 194 2.89 -0.09 5.59
CA LEU A 194 3.73 -1.19 6.08
C LEU A 194 4.12 -1.01 7.57
N ASN A 195 4.22 0.23 8.04
CA ASN A 195 4.45 0.58 9.45
C ASN A 195 3.15 0.64 10.29
N GLY A 196 1.99 0.32 9.69
CA GLY A 196 0.71 0.35 10.39
C GLY A 196 0.17 1.75 10.71
N ALA A 197 0.77 2.81 10.17
CA ALA A 197 0.40 4.21 10.45
C ALA A 197 -0.74 4.73 9.58
N THR A 198 -0.93 4.17 8.39
CA THR A 198 -2.00 4.54 7.45
C THR A 198 -2.56 3.33 6.71
N LEU A 199 -3.75 3.49 6.12
CA LEU A 199 -4.34 2.55 5.15
C LEU A 199 -4.96 3.39 4.04
N VAL A 200 -4.42 3.35 2.83
CA VAL A 200 -4.92 4.11 1.67
C VAL A 200 -5.46 3.16 0.62
N LEU A 201 -6.74 3.27 0.33
CA LEU A 201 -7.45 2.39 -0.60
C LEU A 201 -8.01 3.16 -1.78
N GLY A 202 -7.85 2.60 -2.97
CA GLY A 202 -8.59 3.02 -4.16
C GLY A 202 -10.01 2.46 -4.14
N ILE A 203 -10.97 3.27 -4.54
CA ILE A 203 -12.37 2.87 -4.72
C ILE A 203 -12.58 2.56 -6.19
N TYR A 204 -13.01 1.34 -6.48
CA TYR A 204 -13.24 0.86 -7.84
C TYR A 204 -14.71 0.48 -8.04
N LYS A 205 -15.31 1.03 -9.11
CA LYS A 205 -16.55 0.48 -9.67
C LYS A 205 -16.16 -0.47 -10.78
N GLU A 206 -16.38 -1.78 -10.57
CA GLU A 206 -15.84 -2.81 -11.45
C GLU A 206 -14.29 -2.70 -11.54
N ASN A 207 -13.75 -2.20 -12.66
CA ASN A 207 -12.31 -1.97 -12.85
C ASN A 207 -11.95 -0.49 -12.99
N GLU A 208 -12.92 0.42 -12.87
CA GLU A 208 -12.70 1.86 -12.99
C GLU A 208 -12.36 2.47 -11.64
N PHE A 209 -11.24 3.19 -11.56
CA PHE A 209 -10.85 3.95 -10.37
C PHE A 209 -11.71 5.21 -10.25
N VAL A 210 -12.57 5.26 -9.23
CA VAL A 210 -13.58 6.33 -9.04
C VAL A 210 -13.34 7.19 -7.81
N GLY A 211 -12.36 6.85 -6.96
CA GLY A 211 -12.09 7.62 -5.76
C GLY A 211 -11.05 6.97 -4.87
N LYS A 212 -10.78 7.59 -3.74
CA LYS A 212 -9.88 7.08 -2.71
C LYS A 212 -10.47 7.28 -1.32
N ILE A 213 -10.10 6.39 -0.41
CA ILE A 213 -10.48 6.45 1.00
C ILE A 213 -9.26 6.03 1.84
N GLN A 214 -9.05 6.70 2.96
CA GLN A 214 -7.88 6.44 3.80
C GLN A 214 -8.23 6.48 5.28
N LEU A 215 -7.54 5.65 6.05
CA LEU A 215 -7.33 5.84 7.47
C LEU A 215 -5.91 6.38 7.66
N SER A 216 -5.75 7.46 8.39
CA SER A 216 -4.46 8.08 8.70
C SER A 216 -4.31 8.27 10.20
N ASN A 217 -3.05 8.52 10.65
CA ASN A 217 -2.74 8.67 12.06
C ASN A 217 -3.34 7.52 12.89
N ILE A 218 -3.12 6.29 12.43
CA ILE A 218 -3.56 5.10 13.14
C ILE A 218 -2.72 4.96 14.41
N VAL A 219 -3.35 5.15 15.54
CA VAL A 219 -2.69 5.05 16.85
C VAL A 219 -3.26 3.86 17.59
N GLN A 220 -2.37 2.93 17.94
CA GLN A 220 -2.69 1.74 18.73
C GLN A 220 -2.58 2.02 20.26
N GLY A 221 -2.58 1.00 21.08
CA GLY A 221 -2.47 1.09 22.54
C GLY A 221 -3.76 1.60 23.18
N ILE A 222 -3.66 2.60 24.06
CA ILE A 222 -4.81 3.10 24.80
C ILE A 222 -5.76 4.00 23.98
N PHE A 223 -5.29 4.58 22.89
CA PHE A 223 -6.12 5.44 22.03
C PHE A 223 -6.98 4.65 21.04
N LYS A 224 -6.39 3.65 20.38
CA LYS A 224 -7.06 2.83 19.37
C LYS A 224 -7.94 3.68 18.42
N ASN A 225 -7.36 4.73 17.82
CA ASN A 225 -8.07 5.64 16.94
C ASN A 225 -7.39 5.85 15.58
N ALA A 226 -8.14 6.39 14.63
CA ALA A 226 -7.64 6.86 13.34
C ALA A 226 -8.52 7.99 12.78
N PHE A 227 -7.97 8.70 11.78
CA PHE A 227 -8.71 9.71 11.02
C PHE A 227 -9.11 9.17 9.66
N LEU A 228 -10.38 9.35 9.30
CA LEU A 228 -10.94 8.97 8.01
C LEU A 228 -10.93 10.15 7.05
N GLY A 229 -10.36 9.96 5.87
CA GLY A 229 -10.42 10.91 4.76
C GLY A 229 -10.86 10.20 3.48
N TYR A 230 -11.58 10.90 2.60
CA TYR A 230 -12.01 10.33 1.32
C TYR A 230 -12.28 11.41 0.27
N SER A 231 -12.20 11.00 -0.98
CA SER A 231 -12.65 11.77 -2.14
C SER A 231 -13.21 10.86 -3.21
N ILE A 232 -14.16 11.38 -4.01
CA ILE A 232 -14.78 10.65 -5.11
C ILE A 232 -14.80 11.52 -6.36
N ASP A 233 -14.71 10.88 -7.50
CA ASP A 233 -14.86 11.52 -8.79
C ASP A 233 -16.23 12.19 -8.92
N LYS A 234 -16.25 13.40 -9.46
CA LYS A 234 -17.45 14.22 -9.64
C LYS A 234 -18.58 13.47 -10.34
N ASP A 235 -18.24 12.66 -11.35
CA ASP A 235 -19.24 11.94 -12.15
C ASP A 235 -19.85 10.73 -11.40
N PHE A 236 -19.27 10.36 -10.26
CA PHE A 236 -19.71 9.26 -9.41
C PHE A 236 -20.34 9.71 -8.09
N GLU A 237 -20.48 11.01 -7.87
CA GLU A 237 -21.20 11.55 -6.70
C GLU A 237 -22.68 11.15 -6.68
N GLY A 238 -23.27 11.11 -5.47
CA GLY A 238 -24.69 10.85 -5.28
C GLY A 238 -25.16 9.41 -5.53
N LYS A 239 -24.30 8.52 -6.04
CA LYS A 239 -24.63 7.11 -6.37
C LYS A 239 -24.52 6.14 -5.19
N GLY A 240 -24.14 6.64 -4.00
CA GLY A 240 -24.00 5.85 -2.78
C GLY A 240 -22.68 5.08 -2.66
N PHE A 241 -21.75 5.24 -3.59
CA PHE A 241 -20.46 4.54 -3.60
C PHE A 241 -19.59 4.90 -2.39
N MET A 242 -19.49 6.20 -2.08
CA MET A 242 -18.72 6.63 -0.90
C MET A 242 -19.35 6.16 0.41
N LYS A 243 -20.66 6.13 0.51
CA LYS A 243 -21.35 5.60 1.70
C LYS A 243 -21.00 4.12 1.94
N GLU A 244 -20.96 3.32 0.87
CA GLU A 244 -20.58 1.92 0.97
C GLU A 244 -19.08 1.77 1.34
N ALA A 245 -18.20 2.52 0.67
CA ALA A 245 -16.77 2.50 0.95
C ALA A 245 -16.46 2.87 2.42
N VAL A 246 -17.09 3.92 2.94
CA VAL A 246 -16.94 4.34 4.35
C VAL A 246 -17.40 3.24 5.31
N LYS A 247 -18.54 2.59 5.05
CA LYS A 247 -19.01 1.48 5.87
C LYS A 247 -18.01 0.32 5.88
N MET A 248 -17.53 -0.09 4.72
CA MET A 248 -16.56 -1.19 4.61
C MET A 248 -15.26 -0.90 5.37
N VAL A 249 -14.74 0.33 5.27
CA VAL A 249 -13.50 0.72 5.97
C VAL A 249 -13.73 0.80 7.49
N ILE A 250 -14.90 1.28 7.95
CA ILE A 250 -15.24 1.32 9.36
C ILE A 250 -15.37 -0.10 9.93
N ASP A 251 -16.08 -0.99 9.21
CA ASP A 251 -16.24 -2.37 9.65
C ASP A 251 -14.87 -3.03 9.79
N TYR A 252 -13.99 -2.90 8.80
CA TYR A 252 -12.61 -3.40 8.87
C TYR A 252 -11.83 -2.77 10.03
N ALA A 253 -11.90 -1.44 10.20
CA ALA A 253 -11.20 -0.74 11.27
C ALA A 253 -11.62 -1.23 12.67
N PHE A 254 -12.89 -1.55 12.85
CA PHE A 254 -13.44 -1.98 14.14
C PHE A 254 -13.28 -3.47 14.41
N THR A 255 -13.37 -4.32 13.36
CA THR A 255 -13.30 -5.78 13.53
C THR A 255 -11.88 -6.32 13.42
N ASP A 256 -11.14 -5.92 12.40
CA ASP A 256 -9.83 -6.50 12.07
C ASP A 256 -8.66 -5.70 12.69
N MET A 257 -8.78 -4.34 12.70
CA MET A 257 -7.76 -3.49 13.32
C MET A 257 -8.03 -3.23 14.80
N GLU A 258 -9.18 -3.64 15.33
CA GLU A 258 -9.62 -3.46 16.72
C GLU A 258 -9.56 -1.99 17.18
N LEU A 259 -9.78 -1.04 16.28
CA LEU A 259 -9.82 0.37 16.65
C LEU A 259 -11.09 0.67 17.46
N HIS A 260 -10.95 1.59 18.40
CA HIS A 260 -12.05 2.03 19.26
C HIS A 260 -12.81 3.22 18.66
N ARG A 261 -12.10 4.13 17.97
CA ARG A 261 -12.65 5.40 17.53
C ARG A 261 -12.14 5.78 16.14
N ILE A 262 -13.05 6.24 15.31
CA ILE A 262 -12.72 6.85 14.00
C ILE A 262 -13.25 8.28 14.00
N GLU A 263 -12.40 9.22 13.61
CA GLU A 263 -12.75 10.63 13.43
C GLU A 263 -12.67 11.05 11.97
N ALA A 264 -13.48 12.03 11.58
CA ALA A 264 -13.43 12.64 10.26
C ALA A 264 -13.79 14.12 10.38
N SER A 265 -13.02 14.97 9.70
CA SER A 265 -13.30 16.41 9.65
C SER A 265 -13.68 16.83 8.23
N THR A 266 -14.65 17.69 8.08
CA THR A 266 -15.15 18.19 6.80
C THR A 266 -15.42 19.68 6.86
N LEU A 267 -15.19 20.38 5.76
CA LEU A 267 -15.54 21.81 5.65
C LEU A 267 -16.98 22.06 6.05
N VAL A 268 -17.25 23.16 6.72
CA VAL A 268 -18.60 23.56 7.18
C VAL A 268 -19.60 23.64 6.03
N ASP A 269 -19.15 24.04 4.84
CA ASP A 269 -19.96 24.14 3.63
C ASP A 269 -20.03 22.84 2.81
N ASN A 270 -19.24 21.80 3.13
CA ASN A 270 -19.30 20.50 2.45
C ASN A 270 -20.43 19.60 2.98
N LYS A 271 -21.68 19.99 2.69
CA LYS A 271 -22.87 19.26 3.15
C LYS A 271 -22.96 17.83 2.62
N ARG A 272 -22.35 17.56 1.45
CA ARG A 272 -22.31 16.20 0.87
C ARG A 272 -21.49 15.25 1.72
N SER A 273 -20.26 15.67 2.10
CA SER A 273 -19.41 14.87 2.98
C SER A 273 -20.04 14.65 4.35
N GLN A 274 -20.62 15.71 4.96
CA GLN A 274 -21.37 15.59 6.22
C GLN A 274 -22.53 14.59 6.11
N GLY A 275 -23.26 14.59 4.98
CA GLY A 275 -24.34 13.65 4.71
C GLY A 275 -23.86 12.19 4.63
N VAL A 276 -22.70 11.95 4.04
CA VAL A 276 -22.07 10.60 4.01
C VAL A 276 -21.73 10.14 5.42
N LEU A 277 -21.06 10.98 6.23
CA LEU A 277 -20.69 10.63 7.60
C LEU A 277 -21.90 10.33 8.46
N LYS A 278 -22.92 11.21 8.46
CA LYS A 278 -24.19 11.02 9.20
C LYS A 278 -24.89 9.72 8.77
N ALA A 279 -24.94 9.44 7.45
CA ALA A 279 -25.54 8.21 6.90
C ALA A 279 -24.75 6.93 7.23
N CYS A 280 -23.49 7.06 7.66
CA CYS A 280 -22.63 5.96 8.16
C CYS A 280 -22.63 5.87 9.69
N GLY A 281 -23.45 6.67 10.38
CA GLY A 281 -23.61 6.64 11.83
C GLY A 281 -22.51 7.36 12.60
N PHE A 282 -21.87 8.36 12.00
CA PHE A 282 -21.02 9.29 12.73
C PHE A 282 -21.85 10.33 13.45
N GLU A 283 -21.43 10.70 14.63
CA GLU A 283 -21.96 11.76 15.46
C GLU A 283 -21.10 13.02 15.31
N GLU A 284 -21.75 14.18 15.33
CA GLU A 284 -21.06 15.46 15.24
C GLU A 284 -20.43 15.80 16.59
N LEU A 285 -19.11 16.07 16.59
CA LEU A 285 -18.37 16.46 17.80
C LEU A 285 -18.45 17.97 18.02
N GLY A 286 -18.23 18.76 16.96
CA GLY A 286 -18.27 20.20 17.02
C GLY A 286 -17.47 20.91 15.93
N LEU A 287 -17.47 22.26 16.03
CA LEU A 287 -16.80 23.16 15.10
C LEU A 287 -15.34 23.37 15.51
N ASN A 288 -14.43 23.21 14.58
CA ASN A 288 -13.03 23.62 14.68
C ASN A 288 -12.81 24.85 13.81
N LYS A 289 -12.54 25.98 14.45
CA LYS A 289 -12.25 27.25 13.75
C LYS A 289 -10.84 27.22 13.18
N ASP A 290 -10.68 27.80 12.00
CA ASP A 290 -9.36 27.97 11.33
C ASP A 290 -8.52 26.69 11.33
N TYR A 291 -9.16 25.54 11.01
CA TYR A 291 -8.62 24.20 11.25
C TYR A 291 -7.60 23.76 10.22
N LEU A 292 -7.90 23.93 8.92
CA LEU A 292 -7.01 23.57 7.83
C LEU A 292 -6.87 24.69 6.82
N TYR A 293 -5.66 24.84 6.27
CA TYR A 293 -5.37 25.80 5.21
C TYR A 293 -5.78 25.23 3.86
N ILE A 294 -6.95 25.65 3.37
CA ILE A 294 -7.55 25.18 2.13
C ILE A 294 -7.67 26.32 1.14
N ASN A 295 -7.09 26.13 -0.04
CA ASN A 295 -7.22 27.07 -1.17
C ASN A 295 -6.94 28.55 -0.79
N GLY A 296 -5.84 28.77 -0.07
CA GLY A 296 -5.35 30.12 0.26
C GLY A 296 -5.92 30.75 1.53
N SER A 297 -6.71 30.03 2.32
CA SER A 297 -7.22 30.53 3.61
C SER A 297 -7.38 29.41 4.64
N TRP A 298 -7.29 29.78 5.92
CA TRP A 298 -7.68 28.89 7.00
C TRP A 298 -9.21 28.72 6.97
N ARG A 299 -9.68 27.48 7.07
CA ARG A 299 -11.10 27.15 6.90
C ARG A 299 -11.63 26.36 8.10
N ASP A 300 -12.82 26.71 8.50
CA ASP A 300 -13.55 26.01 9.56
C ASP A 300 -13.98 24.63 9.11
N HIS A 301 -13.87 23.66 10.02
CA HIS A 301 -14.30 22.28 9.81
C HIS A 301 -15.24 21.83 10.93
N ILE A 302 -16.12 20.92 10.60
CA ILE A 302 -16.90 20.16 11.59
C ILE A 302 -16.25 18.79 11.73
N THR A 303 -15.90 18.43 12.95
CA THR A 303 -15.41 17.08 13.26
C THR A 303 -16.57 16.17 13.61
N PHE A 304 -16.53 14.98 13.09
CA PHE A 304 -17.42 13.85 13.34
C PHE A 304 -16.62 12.69 13.92
N PHE A 305 -17.27 11.85 14.72
CA PHE A 305 -16.66 10.65 15.28
C PHE A 305 -17.61 9.47 15.27
N LYS A 306 -17.04 8.27 15.30
CA LYS A 306 -17.77 7.03 15.50
C LYS A 306 -16.99 6.12 16.43
N ILE A 307 -17.68 5.52 17.40
CA ILE A 307 -17.11 4.62 18.41
C ILE A 307 -17.53 3.20 18.10
N ASN A 308 -16.62 2.25 18.27
CA ASN A 308 -16.90 0.83 18.26
C ASN A 308 -17.59 0.43 19.58
N LYS A 309 -18.88 0.14 19.51
CA LYS A 309 -19.69 -0.27 20.68
C LYS A 309 -19.60 -1.77 21.01
N GLY A 310 -18.86 -2.55 20.20
CA GLY A 310 -18.79 -4.02 20.32
C GLY A 310 -17.57 -4.57 21.04
N ILE A 311 -16.65 -3.72 21.53
CA ILE A 311 -15.40 -4.17 22.18
C ILE A 311 -15.51 -4.27 23.73
N TYR A 312 -16.64 -3.94 24.33
CA TYR A 312 -16.83 -3.98 25.79
C TYR A 312 -18.01 -4.84 26.19
#